data_f02706e9fe4853920ee491d37d06ec3e
#
_entry.id   f02706e9fe4853920ee491d37d06ec3e
#
_cell.length_a   1.000
_cell.length_b   1.000
_cell.length_c   1.000
_cell.angle_alpha   90.00
_cell.angle_beta   90.00
_cell.angle_gamma   90.00
#
_symmetry.space_group_name_H-M   'P 1'
#
loop_
_entity.id
_entity.type
_entity.pdbx_description
1 polymer ?
#
loop_
_entity_poly.entity_id
_entity_poly.type
_entity_poly.pdbx_seq_one_letter_code
_entity_poly.pdbx_strand_id
1 'polypeptide(L)'
;IDVTNNNKLQEKDQNENKKEINYIQDKKIIKKECEICHIFVAAYLYRTHHMNHPSQILKFLYLGNYKHSSDNKELKKLKINYILNCAIECHNYNLPKNIKELHLKVKDSETFDILNYFDTANEFINKCKLMGGICLVHCKLGVSRSTTFVIAYLIKYANLTTDEAFAFVKSKSAQTAPFL
;
A
#
# COMPACT_ATOMS: atom_id res chain seq x y z
N ILE A 1 9.93 -64.18 -2.70
CA ILE A 1 9.45 -62.82 -2.40
C ILE A 1 10.40 -61.89 -3.12
N ASP A 2 9.86 -61.24 -4.13
CA ASP A 2 10.57 -60.64 -5.26
C ASP A 2 11.15 -59.24 -4.83
N VAL A 3 12.43 -59.20 -4.56
CA VAL A 3 13.18 -57.97 -4.17
C VAL A 3 13.41 -57.06 -5.42
N THR A 4 13.21 -57.57 -6.65
CA THR A 4 13.43 -56.86 -7.89
C THR A 4 12.32 -55.87 -8.24
N ASN A 5 11.11 -56.01 -7.69
CA ASN A 5 9.99 -55.10 -7.93
C ASN A 5 10.04 -53.81 -7.09
N ASN A 6 10.62 -53.88 -5.87
CA ASN A 6 10.76 -52.68 -5.00
C ASN A 6 11.81 -51.68 -5.52
N ASN A 7 12.88 -52.15 -6.15
CA ASN A 7 13.91 -51.28 -6.71
C ASN A 7 13.42 -50.48 -7.95
N LYS A 8 12.57 -51.09 -8.77
CA LYS A 8 12.01 -50.41 -9.98
C LYS A 8 10.98 -49.34 -9.63
N LEU A 9 10.25 -49.48 -8.52
CA LEU A 9 9.32 -48.46 -7.99
C LEU A 9 10.07 -47.27 -7.40
N GLN A 10 11.13 -47.51 -6.64
CA GLN A 10 11.94 -46.44 -6.08
C GLN A 10 12.73 -45.63 -7.16
N GLU A 11 13.20 -46.29 -8.23
CA GLU A 11 13.86 -45.61 -9.32
C GLU A 11 12.90 -44.78 -10.19
N LYS A 12 11.63 -45.18 -10.33
CA LYS A 12 10.60 -44.38 -11.01
C LYS A 12 10.25 -43.12 -10.21
N ASP A 13 10.02 -43.25 -8.90
CA ASP A 13 9.71 -42.12 -8.03
C ASP A 13 10.87 -41.11 -7.95
N GLN A 14 12.11 -41.58 -7.95
CA GLN A 14 13.28 -40.69 -7.99
C GLN A 14 13.45 -39.97 -9.33
N ASN A 15 13.08 -40.61 -10.43
CA ASN A 15 13.16 -40.02 -11.77
C ASN A 15 12.02 -39.01 -12.02
N GLU A 16 10.84 -39.25 -11.50
CA GLU A 16 9.71 -38.30 -11.55
C GLU A 16 10.00 -37.08 -10.68
N ASN A 17 10.48 -37.25 -9.47
CA ASN A 17 10.91 -36.15 -8.59
C ASN A 17 12.07 -35.32 -9.20
N LYS A 18 13.05 -35.96 -9.85
CA LYS A 18 14.11 -35.24 -10.59
C LYS A 18 13.59 -34.46 -11.78
N LYS A 19 12.60 -34.98 -12.52
CA LYS A 19 11.96 -34.26 -13.63
C LYS A 19 11.17 -33.06 -13.14
N GLU A 20 10.49 -33.19 -12.02
CA GLU A 20 9.70 -32.10 -11.41
C GLU A 20 10.61 -30.99 -10.83
N ILE A 21 11.72 -31.37 -10.20
CA ILE A 21 12.76 -30.43 -9.72
C ILE A 21 13.41 -29.70 -10.89
N ASN A 22 13.76 -30.41 -11.97
CA ASN A 22 14.33 -29.80 -13.18
C ASN A 22 13.32 -28.87 -13.89
N TYR A 23 12.02 -29.23 -13.91
CA TYR A 23 10.96 -28.39 -14.46
C TYR A 23 10.79 -27.07 -13.66
N ILE A 24 11.04 -27.11 -12.34
CA ILE A 24 11.01 -25.94 -11.47
C ILE A 24 12.28 -25.09 -11.68
N GLN A 25 13.44 -25.72 -11.91
CA GLN A 25 14.71 -25.01 -12.13
C GLN A 25 14.82 -24.33 -13.51
N ASP A 26 14.17 -24.88 -14.53
CA ASP A 26 14.18 -24.31 -15.90
C ASP A 26 13.20 -23.14 -16.11
N LYS A 27 12.26 -22.90 -15.18
CA LYS A 27 11.43 -21.70 -15.22
C LYS A 27 12.27 -20.49 -14.81
N LYS A 28 12.83 -19.80 -15.80
CA LYS A 28 13.46 -18.49 -15.62
C LYS A 28 12.50 -17.58 -14.86
N ILE A 29 12.72 -17.40 -13.54
CA ILE A 29 11.85 -16.55 -12.72
C ILE A 29 11.97 -15.12 -13.26
N ILE A 30 10.90 -14.66 -13.91
CA ILE A 30 10.81 -13.27 -14.36
C ILE A 30 10.82 -12.38 -13.12
N LYS A 31 11.83 -11.53 -13.00
CA LYS A 31 11.96 -10.56 -11.91
C LYS A 31 11.50 -9.19 -12.41
N LYS A 32 10.83 -8.44 -11.53
CA LYS A 32 10.43 -7.05 -11.76
C LYS A 32 11.06 -6.17 -10.67
N GLU A 33 11.66 -5.07 -11.08
CA GLU A 33 12.19 -4.08 -10.16
C GLU A 33 11.04 -3.28 -9.52
N CYS A 34 11.10 -3.10 -8.21
CA CYS A 34 10.19 -2.22 -7.50
C CYS A 34 10.59 -0.77 -7.74
N GLU A 35 9.70 0.04 -8.29
CA GLU A 35 9.93 1.45 -8.60
C GLU A 35 10.21 2.31 -7.35
N ILE A 36 9.82 1.81 -6.16
CA ILE A 36 9.98 2.54 -4.90
C ILE A 36 11.30 2.20 -4.21
N CYS A 37 11.61 0.91 -4.03
CA CYS A 37 12.80 0.49 -3.27
C CYS A 37 13.93 -0.07 -4.13
N HIS A 38 13.74 -0.21 -5.45
CA HIS A 38 14.70 -0.73 -6.42
C HIS A 38 15.14 -2.18 -6.18
N ILE A 39 14.35 -2.95 -5.40
CA ILE A 39 14.61 -4.37 -5.19
C ILE A 39 13.95 -5.17 -6.32
N PHE A 40 14.70 -6.12 -6.89
CA PHE A 40 14.16 -7.07 -7.86
C PHE A 40 13.42 -8.19 -7.14
N VAL A 41 12.13 -8.32 -7.40
CA VAL A 41 11.25 -9.35 -6.85
C VAL A 41 10.70 -10.22 -7.97
N ALA A 42 10.35 -11.48 -7.66
CA ALA A 42 9.67 -12.32 -8.63
C ALA A 42 8.36 -11.66 -9.08
N ALA A 43 8.09 -11.67 -10.38
CA ALA A 43 6.95 -10.93 -10.96
C ALA A 43 5.61 -11.29 -10.32
N TYR A 44 5.42 -12.55 -9.92
CA TYR A 44 4.20 -13.00 -9.22
C TYR A 44 4.08 -12.47 -7.78
N LEU A 45 5.18 -12.05 -7.15
CA LEU A 45 5.21 -11.42 -5.83
C LEU A 45 5.20 -9.89 -5.89
N TYR A 46 5.28 -9.30 -7.10
CA TYR A 46 5.45 -7.86 -7.26
C TYR A 46 4.33 -7.07 -6.59
N ARG A 47 3.07 -7.47 -6.79
CA ARG A 47 1.91 -6.81 -6.17
C ARG A 47 1.99 -6.84 -4.65
N THR A 48 2.26 -8.02 -4.07
CA THR A 48 2.38 -8.19 -2.61
C THR A 48 3.55 -7.37 -2.05
N HIS A 49 4.70 -7.35 -2.75
CA HIS A 49 5.83 -6.52 -2.37
C HIS A 49 5.49 -5.03 -2.44
N HIS A 50 4.82 -4.60 -3.51
CA HIS A 50 4.44 -3.19 -3.70
C HIS A 50 3.48 -2.68 -2.62
N MET A 51 2.66 -3.55 -2.03
CA MET A 51 1.79 -3.23 -0.89
C MET A 51 2.55 -2.90 0.40
N ASN A 52 3.86 -3.16 0.48
CA ASN A 52 4.68 -2.76 1.61
C ASN A 52 5.06 -1.27 1.58
N HIS A 53 4.73 -0.57 0.48
CA HIS A 53 5.00 0.85 0.30
C HIS A 53 3.69 1.63 0.23
N PRO A 54 3.67 2.91 0.67
CA PRO A 54 2.51 3.77 0.44
C PRO A 54 2.37 4.07 -1.06
N SER A 55 1.13 4.12 -1.53
CA SER A 55 0.81 4.38 -2.94
C SER A 55 0.91 5.87 -3.25
N GLN A 56 1.67 6.25 -4.26
CA GLN A 56 1.75 7.64 -4.72
C GLN A 56 0.52 7.98 -5.56
N ILE A 57 -0.37 8.80 -5.01
CA ILE A 57 -1.59 9.27 -5.70
C ILE A 57 -1.28 10.50 -6.55
N LEU A 58 -0.62 11.50 -5.96
CA LEU A 58 -0.10 12.68 -6.65
C LEU A 58 1.38 12.86 -6.30
N LYS A 59 2.11 13.72 -7.01
CA LYS A 59 3.55 13.96 -6.73
C LYS A 59 3.85 14.27 -5.26
N PHE A 60 2.92 14.92 -4.57
CA PHE A 60 3.06 15.32 -3.16
C PHE A 60 2.14 14.56 -2.20
N LEU A 61 1.30 13.62 -2.69
CA LEU A 61 0.26 12.96 -1.90
C LEU A 61 0.38 11.44 -2.01
N TYR A 62 0.56 10.80 -0.87
CA TYR A 62 0.62 9.35 -0.70
C TYR A 62 -0.56 8.84 0.11
N LEU A 63 -1.04 7.64 -0.24
CA LEU A 63 -2.05 6.89 0.47
C LEU A 63 -1.40 5.64 1.10
N GLY A 64 -1.63 5.42 2.39
CA GLY A 64 -1.01 4.32 3.09
C GLY A 64 -1.81 3.78 4.27
N ASN A 65 -1.16 2.88 4.98
CA ASN A 65 -1.65 2.27 6.22
C ASN A 65 -0.79 2.68 7.43
N TYR A 66 -1.18 2.20 8.61
CA TYR A 66 -0.48 2.50 9.86
C TYR A 66 1.00 2.05 9.86
N LYS A 67 1.34 0.92 9.22
CA LYS A 67 2.73 0.47 9.13
C LYS A 67 3.59 1.47 8.36
N HIS A 68 3.05 2.03 7.27
CA HIS A 68 3.75 3.03 6.46
C HIS A 68 4.03 4.31 7.27
N SER A 69 3.08 4.77 8.10
CA SER A 69 3.27 5.95 8.94
C SER A 69 4.25 5.73 10.09
N SER A 70 4.52 4.48 10.45
CA SER A 70 5.45 4.09 11.52
C SER A 70 6.85 3.75 11.01
N ASP A 71 7.07 3.66 9.69
CA ASP A 71 8.37 3.37 9.10
C ASP A 71 9.14 4.66 8.81
N ASN A 72 9.92 5.09 9.81
CA ASN A 72 10.73 6.31 9.70
C ASN A 72 11.76 6.29 8.56
N LYS A 73 12.24 5.10 8.13
CA LYS A 73 13.16 4.98 7.02
C LYS A 73 12.45 5.27 5.70
N GLU A 74 11.26 4.70 5.52
CA GLU A 74 10.42 4.93 4.35
C GLU A 74 9.94 6.39 4.30
N LEU A 75 9.46 6.94 5.42
CA LEU A 75 9.07 8.35 5.51
C LEU A 75 10.20 9.29 5.08
N LYS A 76 11.44 9.04 5.55
CA LYS A 76 12.62 9.82 5.15
C LYS A 76 12.96 9.66 3.68
N LYS A 77 12.92 8.44 3.14
CA LYS A 77 13.20 8.12 1.74
C LYS A 77 12.23 8.85 0.81
N LEU A 78 10.94 8.81 1.13
CA LEU A 78 9.87 9.48 0.37
C LEU A 78 9.76 10.98 0.68
N LYS A 79 10.61 11.51 1.58
CA LYS A 79 10.62 12.91 2.04
C LYS A 79 9.26 13.36 2.61
N ILE A 80 8.50 12.43 3.19
CA ILE A 80 7.22 12.73 3.83
C ILE A 80 7.47 13.61 5.04
N ASN A 81 6.82 14.78 5.08
CA ASN A 81 6.92 15.74 6.18
C ASN A 81 5.54 16.21 6.68
N TYR A 82 4.46 15.67 6.10
CA TYR A 82 3.09 15.82 6.59
C TYR A 82 2.42 14.46 6.69
N ILE A 83 1.72 14.20 7.78
CA ILE A 83 0.92 12.98 7.97
C ILE A 83 -0.50 13.37 8.36
N LEU A 84 -1.48 12.89 7.60
CA LEU A 84 -2.88 12.92 7.96
C LEU A 84 -3.29 11.53 8.45
N ASN A 85 -3.42 11.39 9.76
CA ASN A 85 -3.86 10.17 10.43
C ASN A 85 -5.39 10.19 10.56
N CYS A 86 -6.07 9.30 9.83
CA CYS A 86 -7.52 9.25 9.75
C CYS A 86 -8.13 8.19 10.67
N ALA A 87 -7.41 7.67 11.65
CA ALA A 87 -7.89 6.54 12.45
C ALA A 87 -7.69 6.80 13.94
N ILE A 88 -8.78 6.78 14.70
CA ILE A 88 -8.77 7.01 16.17
C ILE A 88 -7.85 6.01 16.90
N GLU A 89 -7.76 4.77 16.41
CA GLU A 89 -6.99 3.69 17.01
C GLU A 89 -5.50 3.70 16.63
N CYS A 90 -5.08 4.55 15.70
CA CYS A 90 -3.69 4.63 15.25
C CYS A 90 -2.97 5.78 15.94
N HIS A 91 -1.92 5.48 16.69
CA HIS A 91 -1.13 6.47 17.41
C HIS A 91 0.33 6.42 16.92
N ASN A 92 0.81 7.51 16.35
CA ASN A 92 2.17 7.64 15.85
C ASN A 92 3.09 8.23 16.91
N TYR A 93 3.51 7.41 17.88
CA TYR A 93 4.27 7.89 19.06
C TYR A 93 5.71 8.35 18.77
N ASN A 94 6.33 7.88 17.71
CA ASN A 94 7.76 8.06 17.43
C ASN A 94 8.01 8.77 16.10
N LEU A 95 7.19 9.75 15.75
CA LEU A 95 7.40 10.53 14.53
C LEU A 95 8.64 11.44 14.65
N PRO A 96 9.45 11.55 13.60
CA PRO A 96 10.50 12.54 13.52
C PRO A 96 9.98 13.98 13.76
N LYS A 97 10.75 14.81 14.46
CA LYS A 97 10.35 16.19 14.85
C LYS A 97 10.01 17.09 13.66
N ASN A 98 10.50 16.79 12.48
CA ASN A 98 10.22 17.54 11.25
C ASN A 98 8.91 17.15 10.56
N ILE A 99 8.21 16.15 11.06
CA ILE A 99 6.91 15.73 10.52
C ILE A 99 5.79 16.45 11.25
N LYS A 100 4.89 17.05 10.47
CA LYS A 100 3.66 17.66 10.97
C LYS A 100 2.53 16.66 10.85
N GLU A 101 1.93 16.27 11.97
CA GLU A 101 0.78 15.35 11.98
C GLU A 101 -0.52 16.10 12.30
N LEU A 102 -1.57 15.75 11.55
CA LEU A 102 -2.96 16.00 11.92
C LEU A 102 -3.63 14.66 12.19
N HIS A 103 -4.06 14.43 13.43
CA HIS A 103 -4.78 13.22 13.80
C HIS A 103 -6.29 13.47 13.87
N LEU A 104 -7.02 12.98 12.90
CA LEU A 104 -8.48 12.96 12.87
C LEU A 104 -8.95 11.68 13.55
N LYS A 105 -9.71 11.83 14.63
CA LYS A 105 -10.18 10.68 15.44
C LYS A 105 -11.40 10.00 14.80
N VAL A 106 -11.26 9.53 13.57
CA VAL A 106 -12.34 8.90 12.81
C VAL A 106 -12.47 7.42 13.19
N LYS A 107 -13.68 7.01 13.58
CA LYS A 107 -14.00 5.60 13.83
C LYS A 107 -14.23 4.86 12.50
N ASP A 108 -13.89 3.57 12.47
CA ASP A 108 -14.16 2.70 11.32
C ASP A 108 -15.59 2.12 11.47
N SER A 109 -16.58 2.94 11.16
CA SER A 109 -17.99 2.61 11.30
C SER A 109 -18.81 3.29 10.22
N GLU A 110 -19.76 2.58 9.63
CA GLU A 110 -20.69 3.11 8.62
C GLU A 110 -21.59 4.24 9.16
N THR A 111 -21.83 4.25 10.48
CA THR A 111 -22.66 5.28 11.14
C THR A 111 -21.86 6.50 11.58
N PHE A 112 -20.52 6.49 11.37
CA PHE A 112 -19.68 7.63 11.76
C PHE A 112 -19.78 8.74 10.71
N ASP A 113 -20.16 9.94 11.14
CA ASP A 113 -20.23 11.10 10.25
C ASP A 113 -18.83 11.62 9.92
N ILE A 114 -18.27 11.13 8.81
CA ILE A 114 -16.95 11.49 8.32
C ILE A 114 -16.96 12.85 7.60
N LEU A 115 -18.12 13.34 7.15
CA LEU A 115 -18.26 14.56 6.35
C LEU A 115 -17.75 15.78 7.11
N ASN A 116 -17.98 15.85 8.42
CA ASN A 116 -17.55 16.94 9.29
C ASN A 116 -16.01 17.12 9.34
N TYR A 117 -15.24 16.15 8.86
CA TYR A 117 -13.78 16.19 8.84
C TYR A 117 -13.19 16.56 7.48
N PHE A 118 -14.01 16.60 6.41
CA PHE A 118 -13.50 16.82 5.06
C PHE A 118 -12.80 18.15 4.88
N ASP A 119 -13.37 19.24 5.37
CA ASP A 119 -12.77 20.55 5.22
C ASP A 119 -11.42 20.62 5.95
N THR A 120 -11.37 20.19 7.20
CA THR A 120 -10.13 20.15 7.97
C THR A 120 -9.04 19.31 7.30
N ALA A 121 -9.39 18.12 6.80
CA ALA A 121 -8.48 17.24 6.09
C ALA A 121 -7.97 17.86 4.78
N ASN A 122 -8.90 18.41 4.00
CA ASN A 122 -8.63 19.03 2.71
C ASN A 122 -7.72 20.25 2.86
N GLU A 123 -7.95 21.10 3.87
CA GLU A 123 -7.10 22.25 4.18
C GLU A 123 -5.68 21.82 4.59
N PHE A 124 -5.57 20.78 5.41
CA PHE A 124 -4.27 20.24 5.82
C PHE A 124 -3.46 19.71 4.63
N ILE A 125 -4.09 18.91 3.75
CA ILE A 125 -3.44 18.39 2.54
C ILE A 125 -3.05 19.53 1.60
N ASN A 126 -3.95 20.52 1.42
CA ASN A 126 -3.68 21.66 0.54
C ASN A 126 -2.56 22.56 1.10
N LYS A 127 -2.53 22.79 2.42
CA LYS A 127 -1.43 23.49 3.08
C LYS A 127 -0.10 22.79 2.85
N CYS A 128 -0.05 21.46 2.95
CA CYS A 128 1.14 20.70 2.61
C CYS A 128 1.60 20.97 1.18
N LYS A 129 0.69 20.91 0.20
CA LYS A 129 0.97 21.22 -1.22
C LYS A 129 1.55 22.62 -1.39
N LEU A 130 0.90 23.62 -0.82
CA LEU A 130 1.33 25.03 -0.95
C LEU A 130 2.71 25.29 -0.33
N MET A 131 3.06 24.53 0.72
CA MET A 131 4.37 24.62 1.38
C MET A 131 5.45 23.76 0.69
N GLY A 132 5.17 23.16 -0.46
CA GLY A 132 6.11 22.28 -1.15
C GLY A 132 6.40 20.98 -0.41
N GLY A 133 5.52 20.58 0.52
CA GLY A 133 5.67 19.35 1.32
C GLY A 133 5.17 18.10 0.60
N ILE A 134 5.38 16.96 1.27
CA ILE A 134 4.87 15.65 0.86
C ILE A 134 4.03 15.06 1.98
N CYS A 135 2.77 14.73 1.67
CA CYS A 135 1.77 14.26 2.62
C CYS A 135 1.51 12.76 2.48
N LEU A 136 1.52 12.05 3.61
CA LEU A 136 0.97 10.69 3.72
C LEU A 136 -0.39 10.78 4.41
N VAL A 137 -1.43 10.29 3.73
CA VAL A 137 -2.77 10.08 4.32
C VAL A 137 -2.92 8.62 4.65
N HIS A 138 -3.17 8.30 5.92
CA HIS A 138 -3.29 6.91 6.34
C HIS A 138 -4.44 6.67 7.31
N CYS A 139 -4.87 5.42 7.37
CA CYS A 139 -5.69 4.85 8.44
C CYS A 139 -5.08 3.53 8.89
N LYS A 140 -5.83 2.65 9.52
CA LYS A 140 -5.31 1.34 9.97
C LYS A 140 -4.83 0.47 8.81
N LEU A 141 -5.69 0.25 7.81
CA LEU A 141 -5.41 -0.63 6.66
C LEU A 141 -5.09 0.12 5.36
N GLY A 142 -5.39 1.41 5.27
CA GLY A 142 -5.17 2.19 4.04
C GLY A 142 -6.22 1.95 2.95
N VAL A 143 -7.39 1.43 3.29
CA VAL A 143 -8.41 0.97 2.32
C VAL A 143 -9.66 1.84 2.32
N SER A 144 -10.21 2.20 3.49
CA SER A 144 -11.51 2.89 3.61
C SER A 144 -11.32 4.37 4.00
N ARG A 145 -11.18 4.71 5.28
CA ARG A 145 -11.13 6.08 5.82
C ARG A 145 -10.13 6.99 5.10
N SER A 146 -8.87 6.56 4.99
CA SER A 146 -7.84 7.35 4.30
C SER A 146 -8.13 7.53 2.81
N THR A 147 -8.67 6.51 2.17
CA THR A 147 -9.09 6.58 0.76
C THR A 147 -10.21 7.60 0.58
N THR A 148 -11.19 7.62 1.48
CA THR A 148 -12.30 8.59 1.46
C THR A 148 -11.79 10.03 1.54
N PHE A 149 -10.82 10.33 2.42
CA PHE A 149 -10.23 11.67 2.50
C PHE A 149 -9.41 12.06 1.26
N VAL A 150 -8.70 11.11 0.66
CA VAL A 150 -7.97 11.36 -0.60
C VAL A 150 -8.95 11.65 -1.74
N ILE A 151 -10.05 10.88 -1.83
CA ILE A 151 -11.13 11.13 -2.81
C ILE A 151 -11.75 12.50 -2.59
N ALA A 152 -12.11 12.86 -1.35
CA ALA A 152 -12.67 14.18 -1.02
C ALA A 152 -11.72 15.33 -1.43
N TYR A 153 -10.41 15.15 -1.23
CA TYR A 153 -9.40 16.10 -1.68
C TYR A 153 -9.38 16.26 -3.20
N LEU A 154 -9.42 15.16 -3.94
CA LEU A 154 -9.43 15.18 -5.41
C LEU A 154 -10.69 15.83 -5.98
N ILE A 155 -11.85 15.56 -5.38
CA ILE A 155 -13.11 16.22 -5.76
C ILE A 155 -12.97 17.74 -5.56
N LYS A 156 -12.51 18.19 -4.39
CA LYS A 156 -12.46 19.62 -4.04
C LYS A 156 -11.40 20.40 -4.82
N TYR A 157 -10.22 19.83 -5.07
CA TYR A 157 -9.06 20.57 -5.60
C TYR A 157 -8.59 20.14 -7.01
N ALA A 158 -9.02 18.98 -7.49
CA ALA A 158 -8.80 18.55 -8.86
C ALA A 158 -10.07 18.62 -9.72
N ASN A 159 -11.20 19.05 -9.12
CA ASN A 159 -12.51 19.20 -9.78
C ASN A 159 -13.00 17.90 -10.46
N LEU A 160 -12.68 16.76 -9.86
CA LEU A 160 -13.15 15.46 -10.33
C LEU A 160 -14.53 15.14 -9.77
N THR A 161 -15.32 14.40 -10.52
CA THR A 161 -16.52 13.74 -9.97
C THR A 161 -16.11 12.64 -8.98
N THR A 162 -17.05 12.15 -8.19
CA THR A 162 -16.80 11.06 -7.23
C THR A 162 -16.28 9.80 -7.93
N ASP A 163 -16.91 9.43 -9.05
CA ASP A 163 -16.53 8.24 -9.82
C ASP A 163 -15.13 8.37 -10.43
N GLU A 164 -14.81 9.53 -10.98
CA GLU A 164 -13.47 9.82 -11.53
C GLU A 164 -12.40 9.77 -10.43
N ALA A 165 -12.65 10.41 -9.28
CA ALA A 165 -11.71 10.41 -8.16
C ALA A 165 -11.50 8.99 -7.61
N PHE A 166 -12.58 8.21 -7.48
CA PHE A 166 -12.50 6.82 -7.05
C PHE A 166 -11.71 5.96 -8.05
N ALA A 167 -12.03 6.04 -9.34
CA ALA A 167 -11.32 5.32 -10.40
C ALA A 167 -9.84 5.70 -10.43
N PHE A 168 -9.53 6.98 -10.27
CA PHE A 168 -8.16 7.48 -10.24
C PHE A 168 -7.38 6.89 -9.05
N VAL A 169 -7.92 6.96 -7.84
CA VAL A 169 -7.26 6.40 -6.65
C VAL A 169 -7.09 4.88 -6.79
N LYS A 170 -8.11 4.18 -7.28
CA LYS A 170 -8.05 2.74 -7.54
C LYS A 170 -6.94 2.37 -8.53
N SER A 171 -6.73 3.16 -9.57
CA SER A 171 -5.68 2.92 -10.57
C SER A 171 -4.27 3.11 -10.00
N LYS A 172 -4.11 3.94 -8.97
CA LYS A 172 -2.82 4.27 -8.35
C LYS A 172 -2.51 3.44 -7.11
N SER A 173 -3.51 2.94 -6.42
CA SER A 173 -3.33 2.24 -5.15
C SER A 173 -3.41 0.72 -5.31
N ALA A 174 -2.34 0.03 -4.90
CA ALA A 174 -2.34 -1.43 -4.80
C ALA A 174 -3.25 -1.94 -3.66
N GLN A 175 -3.62 -1.07 -2.71
CA GLN A 175 -4.35 -1.42 -1.48
C GLN A 175 -5.86 -1.20 -1.59
N THR A 176 -6.33 -0.41 -2.53
CA THR A 176 -7.76 -0.21 -2.74
C THR A 176 -8.38 -1.46 -3.35
N ALA A 177 -8.82 -2.37 -2.47
CA ALA A 177 -9.85 -3.32 -2.85
C ALA A 177 -11.18 -2.56 -2.84
N PRO A 178 -12.06 -2.71 -3.84
CA PRO A 178 -13.36 -2.08 -3.79
C PRO A 178 -14.16 -2.73 -2.66
N PHE A 179 -14.54 -1.96 -1.65
CA PHE A 179 -15.76 -2.25 -0.93
C PHE A 179 -16.88 -1.62 -1.77
N LEU A 180 -17.53 -2.46 -2.53
CA LEU A 180 -18.88 -2.26 -3.01
C LEU A 180 -19.82 -2.84 -2.00
#